data_81a0f69fc0a3a53bc566a412cc7c666a
#
_entry.id   81a0f69fc0a3a53bc566a412cc7c666a
#
_cell.length_a   1.000
_cell.length_b   1.000
_cell.length_c   1.000
_cell.angle_alpha   90.00
_cell.angle_beta   90.00
_cell.angle_gamma   90.00
#
_symmetry.space_group_name_H-M   'P 1'
#
loop_
_entity.id
_entity.type
_entity.pdbx_description
1 polymer ?
#
loop_
_entity_poly.entity_id
_entity_poly.type
_entity_poly.pdbx_seq_one_letter_code
_entity_poly.pdbx_strand_id
1 'polypeptide(L)'
;MELTHLDETGAARMVDVGEKAVTRRTACAQSVITMKPETLRMILDGTAPKGDVFACARIAGIMAAKRTAELIPMCHPIPIESVDIAIEAVSETQVR
;
A
#
# COMPACT_ATOMS: atom_id res chain seq x y z
N MET A 1 -1.43 2.15 -17.56
CA MET A 1 -1.24 3.19 -16.53
C MET A 1 -0.46 4.35 -17.13
N GLU A 2 -0.95 5.55 -16.95
CA GLU A 2 -0.29 6.74 -17.45
C GLU A 2 0.73 7.26 -16.43
N LEU A 3 1.94 7.56 -16.90
CA LEU A 3 3.02 8.06 -16.05
C LEU A 3 3.00 9.59 -16.06
N THR A 4 2.34 10.19 -15.08
CA THR A 4 2.13 11.64 -15.03
C THR A 4 3.33 12.43 -14.51
N HIS A 5 4.39 11.75 -14.04
CA HIS A 5 5.59 12.38 -13.51
C HIS A 5 6.76 12.40 -14.50
N LEU A 6 6.49 12.03 -15.75
CA LEU A 6 7.46 12.09 -16.83
C LEU A 6 6.96 13.05 -17.90
N ASP A 7 7.86 13.88 -18.42
CA ASP A 7 7.54 14.75 -19.55
C ASP A 7 7.71 14.00 -20.88
N GLU A 8 7.49 14.70 -22.00
CA GLU A 8 7.57 14.11 -23.35
C GLU A 8 8.96 13.56 -23.68
N THR A 9 10.01 14.05 -23.02
CA THR A 9 11.37 13.57 -23.22
C THR A 9 11.74 12.42 -22.28
N GLY A 10 10.83 12.01 -21.40
CA GLY A 10 11.06 10.98 -20.41
C GLY A 10 11.73 11.47 -19.13
N ALA A 11 11.98 12.75 -18.99
CA ALA A 11 12.58 13.30 -17.78
C ALA A 11 11.54 13.33 -16.65
N ALA A 12 11.95 12.93 -15.44
CA ALA A 12 11.08 12.96 -14.29
C ALA A 12 10.79 14.41 -13.87
N ARG A 13 9.53 14.72 -13.66
CA ARG A 13 9.12 16.04 -13.14
C ARG A 13 7.82 15.91 -12.37
N MET A 14 7.65 16.84 -11.40
CA MET A 14 6.43 16.92 -10.63
C MET A 14 5.33 17.63 -11.42
N VAL A 15 4.17 17.02 -11.54
CA VAL A 15 3.01 17.60 -12.19
C VAL A 15 2.29 18.50 -11.19
N ASP A 16 2.04 19.75 -11.59
CA ASP A 16 1.25 20.69 -10.78
C ASP A 16 -0.23 20.30 -10.87
N VAL A 17 -0.82 19.93 -9.75
CA VAL A 17 -2.24 19.59 -9.66
C VAL A 17 -3.07 20.69 -9.03
N GLY A 18 -2.45 21.80 -8.60
CA GLY A 18 -3.15 22.89 -7.90
C GLY A 18 -4.16 23.63 -8.77
N GLU A 19 -3.91 23.69 -10.07
CA GLU A 19 -4.76 24.39 -11.03
C GLU A 19 -5.79 23.50 -11.70
N LYS A 20 -5.77 22.20 -11.41
CA LYS A 20 -6.68 21.23 -12.01
C LYS A 20 -7.96 21.15 -11.21
N ALA A 21 -9.06 20.84 -11.89
CA ALA A 21 -10.32 20.53 -11.23
C ALA A 21 -10.15 19.37 -10.25
N VAL A 22 -10.93 19.41 -9.17
CA VAL A 22 -10.96 18.29 -8.20
C VAL A 22 -11.50 17.06 -8.90
N THR A 23 -10.73 15.98 -8.86
CA THR A 23 -11.12 14.70 -9.45
C THR A 23 -10.93 13.58 -8.43
N ARG A 24 -11.76 12.56 -8.55
CA ARG A 24 -11.59 11.34 -7.77
C ARG A 24 -10.51 10.49 -8.40
N ARG A 25 -9.53 10.09 -7.61
CA ARG A 25 -8.46 9.22 -8.04
C ARG A 25 -8.43 7.99 -7.18
N THR A 26 -8.24 6.84 -7.82
CA THR A 26 -8.19 5.55 -7.13
C THR A 26 -6.92 4.82 -7.59
N ALA A 27 -6.24 4.21 -6.64
CA ALA A 27 -5.11 3.34 -6.93
C ALA A 27 -5.30 2.04 -6.16
N CYS A 28 -4.93 0.93 -6.78
CA CYS A 28 -4.96 -0.38 -6.16
C CYS A 28 -3.62 -1.05 -6.39
N ALA A 29 -3.09 -1.68 -5.34
CA ALA A 29 -1.83 -2.41 -5.41
C ALA A 29 -1.96 -3.68 -4.60
N GLN A 30 -1.15 -4.68 -4.92
CA GLN A 30 -1.10 -5.90 -4.14
C GLN A 30 0.33 -6.41 -4.03
N SER A 31 0.55 -7.24 -3.02
CA SER A 31 1.83 -7.86 -2.75
C SER A 31 1.59 -9.22 -2.13
N VAL A 32 2.55 -10.11 -2.27
CA VAL A 32 2.51 -11.44 -1.67
C VAL A 32 3.76 -11.63 -0.83
N ILE A 33 3.58 -12.13 0.38
CA ILE A 33 4.67 -12.50 1.28
C ILE A 33 4.67 -14.00 1.42
N THR A 34 5.83 -14.61 1.19
CA THR A 34 6.02 -16.05 1.39
C THR A 34 6.75 -16.29 2.71
N MET A 35 6.25 -17.24 3.48
CA MET A 35 6.81 -17.56 4.78
C MET A 35 6.74 -19.07 5.03
N LYS A 36 7.37 -19.52 6.12
CA LYS A 36 7.29 -20.92 6.51
C LYS A 36 5.86 -21.29 6.90
N PRO A 37 5.41 -22.51 6.61
CA PRO A 37 4.05 -22.93 7.00
C PRO A 37 3.76 -22.78 8.50
N GLU A 38 4.75 -23.04 9.34
CA GLU A 38 4.60 -22.90 10.80
C GLU A 38 4.32 -21.45 11.19
N THR A 39 5.00 -20.51 10.51
CA THR A 39 4.83 -19.08 10.77
C THR A 39 3.41 -18.64 10.41
N LEU A 40 2.94 -19.04 9.24
CA LEU A 40 1.58 -18.67 8.80
C LEU A 40 0.52 -19.31 9.71
N ARG A 41 0.72 -20.56 10.10
CA ARG A 41 -0.21 -21.22 11.02
C ARG A 41 -0.30 -20.48 12.35
N MET A 42 0.83 -20.03 12.89
CA MET A 42 0.87 -19.24 14.11
C MET A 42 0.08 -17.94 13.97
N ILE A 43 0.21 -17.27 12.84
CA ILE A 43 -0.54 -16.04 12.57
C ILE A 43 -2.04 -16.31 12.51
N LEU A 44 -2.45 -17.35 11.78
CA LEU A 44 -3.86 -17.70 11.61
C LEU A 44 -4.51 -18.19 12.90
N ASP A 45 -3.76 -18.91 13.72
CA ASP A 45 -4.26 -19.43 15.00
C ASP A 45 -4.29 -18.37 16.11
N GLY A 46 -3.73 -17.19 15.86
CA GLY A 46 -3.66 -16.13 16.85
C GLY A 46 -2.66 -16.39 17.96
N THR A 47 -1.70 -17.31 17.76
CA THR A 47 -0.70 -17.67 18.78
C THR A 47 0.61 -16.91 18.63
N ALA A 48 0.69 -15.96 17.69
CA ALA A 48 1.87 -15.13 17.54
C ALA A 48 2.12 -14.31 18.82
N PRO A 49 3.39 -14.18 19.26
CA PRO A 49 3.70 -13.55 20.56
C PRO A 49 3.19 -12.11 20.70
N LYS A 50 3.05 -11.39 19.63
CA LYS A 50 2.60 -9.99 19.65
C LYS A 50 1.13 -9.80 19.29
N GLY A 51 0.34 -10.87 19.26
CA GLY A 51 -1.10 -10.81 19.07
C GLY A 51 -1.55 -10.89 17.61
N ASP A 52 -2.57 -10.14 17.24
CA ASP A 52 -3.18 -10.19 15.91
C ASP A 52 -2.30 -9.52 14.86
N VAL A 53 -1.56 -10.35 14.13
CA VAL A 53 -0.59 -9.88 13.13
C VAL A 53 -1.30 -9.20 11.94
N PHE A 54 -2.42 -9.75 11.48
CA PHE A 54 -3.15 -9.16 10.35
C PHE A 54 -3.75 -7.82 10.71
N ALA A 55 -4.27 -7.67 11.92
CA ALA A 55 -4.78 -6.38 12.39
C ALA A 55 -3.67 -5.34 12.45
N CYS A 56 -2.51 -5.70 12.99
CA CYS A 56 -1.35 -4.83 13.05
C CYS A 56 -0.86 -4.43 11.64
N ALA A 57 -0.79 -5.39 10.73
CA ALA A 57 -0.38 -5.15 9.35
C ALA A 57 -1.34 -4.20 8.63
N ARG A 58 -2.63 -4.35 8.87
CA ARG A 58 -3.64 -3.48 8.28
C ARG A 58 -3.46 -2.03 8.74
N ILE A 59 -3.29 -1.83 10.04
CA ILE A 59 -3.05 -0.49 10.60
C ILE A 59 -1.76 0.10 10.03
N ALA A 60 -0.69 -0.68 9.98
CA ALA A 60 0.58 -0.23 9.44
C ALA A 60 0.46 0.16 7.95
N GLY A 61 -0.30 -0.60 7.17
CA GLY A 61 -0.54 -0.31 5.77
C GLY A 61 -1.32 0.99 5.56
N ILE A 62 -2.33 1.22 6.39
CA ILE A 62 -3.08 2.49 6.35
C ILE A 62 -2.17 3.67 6.67
N MET A 63 -1.35 3.54 7.70
CA MET A 63 -0.39 4.58 8.06
C MET A 63 0.62 4.84 6.94
N ALA A 64 1.13 3.79 6.32
CA ALA A 64 2.07 3.91 5.22
C ALA A 64 1.43 4.59 4.00
N ALA A 65 0.20 4.24 3.67
CA ALA A 65 -0.52 4.87 2.57
C ALA A 65 -0.67 6.38 2.78
N LYS A 66 -0.98 6.80 4.00
CA LYS A 66 -1.11 8.23 4.35
C LYS A 66 0.22 8.97 4.26
N ARG A 67 1.34 8.27 4.29
CA ARG A 67 2.68 8.84 4.20
C ARG A 67 3.34 8.63 2.85
N THR A 68 2.57 8.30 1.83
CA THR A 68 3.11 7.99 0.50
C THR A 68 3.97 9.11 -0.03
N ALA A 69 3.55 10.37 0.11
CA ALA A 69 4.31 11.51 -0.38
C ALA A 69 5.68 11.66 0.30
N GLU A 70 5.83 11.16 1.53
CA GLU A 70 7.10 11.17 2.26
C GLU A 70 8.02 10.02 1.83
N LEU A 71 7.44 8.91 1.37
CA LEU A 71 8.17 7.68 1.07
C LEU A 71 8.52 7.55 -0.41
N ILE A 72 7.69 8.08 -1.28
CA ILE A 72 7.83 7.93 -2.74
C ILE A 72 8.31 9.25 -3.34
N PRO A 73 9.49 9.29 -3.97
CA PRO A 73 9.96 10.49 -4.64
C PRO A 73 8.98 10.95 -5.72
N MET A 74 8.90 12.25 -5.93
CA MET A 74 8.05 12.87 -6.96
C MET A 74 6.55 12.66 -6.76
N CYS A 75 6.13 12.28 -5.57
CA CYS A 75 4.72 12.13 -5.24
C CYS A 75 4.17 13.40 -4.59
N HIS A 76 3.04 13.88 -5.08
CA HIS A 76 2.35 15.02 -4.46
C HIS A 76 1.73 14.63 -3.12
N PRO A 77 1.71 15.53 -2.13
CA PRO A 77 1.03 15.29 -0.86
C PRO A 77 -0.49 15.44 -1.02
N ILE A 78 -1.10 14.49 -1.70
CA ILE A 78 -2.53 14.48 -1.98
C ILE A 78 -3.27 13.96 -0.75
N PRO A 79 -4.37 14.62 -0.30
CA PRO A 79 -5.20 14.08 0.77
C PRO A 79 -5.79 12.73 0.38
N ILE A 80 -5.71 11.76 1.30
CA ILE A 80 -6.29 10.44 1.10
C ILE A 80 -7.57 10.36 1.90
N GLU A 81 -8.70 10.10 1.22
CA GLU A 81 -10.01 10.03 1.84
C GLU A 81 -10.29 8.67 2.45
N SER A 82 -9.86 7.60 1.77
CA SER A 82 -10.06 6.25 2.30
C SER A 82 -8.94 5.32 1.86
N VAL A 83 -8.63 4.35 2.73
CA VAL A 83 -7.67 3.28 2.45
C VAL A 83 -8.31 1.98 2.92
N ASP A 84 -8.48 1.05 2.02
CA ASP A 84 -8.98 -0.29 2.32
C ASP A 84 -7.88 -1.31 2.10
N ILE A 85 -7.64 -2.15 3.09
CA ILE A 85 -6.61 -3.18 3.02
C ILE A 85 -7.25 -4.54 3.33
N ALA A 86 -7.14 -5.45 2.36
CA ALA A 86 -7.55 -6.83 2.52
C ALA A 86 -6.30 -7.70 2.64
N ILE A 87 -6.28 -8.54 3.66
CA ILE A 87 -5.16 -9.45 3.92
C ILE A 87 -5.73 -10.86 4.04
N GLU A 88 -5.20 -11.79 3.24
CA GLU A 88 -5.66 -13.17 3.27
C GLU A 88 -4.54 -14.16 3.00
N ALA A 89 -4.65 -15.34 3.61
CA ALA A 89 -3.79 -16.46 3.28
C ALA A 89 -4.28 -17.07 1.95
N VAL A 90 -3.41 -17.18 0.98
CA VAL A 90 -3.74 -17.75 -0.34
C VAL A 90 -3.18 -19.15 -0.53
N SER A 91 -2.29 -19.59 0.36
CA SER A 91 -1.75 -20.95 0.41
C SER A 91 -1.23 -21.21 1.82
N GLU A 92 -0.62 -22.36 2.04
CA GLU A 92 -0.01 -22.69 3.33
C GLU A 92 1.22 -21.83 3.67
N THR A 93 1.78 -21.17 2.67
CA THR A 93 3.02 -20.40 2.83
C THR A 93 2.91 -18.95 2.38
N GLN A 94 1.76 -18.53 1.85
CA GLN A 94 1.65 -17.21 1.25
C GLN A 94 0.45 -16.42 1.76
N VAL A 95 0.70 -15.14 1.98
CA VAL A 95 -0.31 -14.13 2.35
C VAL A 95 -0.30 -13.03 1.30
N ARG A 96 -1.48 -12.69 0.84
CA ARG A 96 -1.66 -11.57 -0.09
C ARG A 96 -2.32 -10.41 0.62
#